data_183945dca2d58c5fd6f3882d1b2cc970
#
_entry.id   183945dca2d58c5fd6f3882d1b2cc970
#
_cell.length_a   1.000
_cell.length_b   1.000
_cell.length_c   1.000
_cell.angle_alpha   90.00
_cell.angle_beta   90.00
_cell.angle_gamma   90.00
#
_symmetry.space_group_name_H-M   'P 1'
#
loop_
_entity.id
_entity.type
_entity.pdbx_description
1 polymer ?
#
loop_
_entity_poly.entity_id
_entity_poly.type
_entity_poly.pdbx_seq_one_letter_code
_entity_poly.pdbx_strand_id
1 'polypeptide(L)'
;MNIQIGSPAPDFTLYDSEKNKVSLSSFRGTPVVILFFPAAFTGVCTKELCSVRDNLAVYNSSKATVLGISVDSLFTLAKFKEEQQLNFPLLSDYNREASSAFDVLYDVFPAFEMQRVSKRAAFVVDGAGNIQYAETCATPGDLPDFAAIQATLASS
;
A
#
# COMPACT_ATOMS: atom_id res chain seq x y z
N MET A 1 -16.69 -5.32 5.72
CA MET A 1 -16.51 -5.90 4.37
C MET A 1 -15.43 -6.96 4.44
N ASN A 2 -15.68 -8.12 3.87
CA ASN A 2 -14.71 -9.20 3.86
C ASN A 2 -13.76 -9.05 2.67
N ILE A 3 -12.48 -8.85 2.99
CA ILE A 3 -11.42 -8.81 1.98
C ILE A 3 -10.86 -10.22 1.88
N GLN A 4 -11.15 -10.89 0.77
CA GLN A 4 -10.75 -12.29 0.56
C GLN A 4 -10.04 -12.46 -0.77
N ILE A 5 -9.12 -13.42 -0.82
CA ILE A 5 -8.49 -13.81 -2.08
C ILE A 5 -9.57 -14.32 -3.03
N GLY A 6 -9.54 -13.85 -4.26
CA GLY A 6 -10.53 -14.16 -5.29
C GLY A 6 -11.68 -13.16 -5.38
N SER A 7 -11.88 -12.31 -4.38
CA SER A 7 -12.92 -11.28 -4.40
C SER A 7 -12.47 -10.05 -5.18
N PRO A 8 -13.41 -9.29 -5.76
CA PRO A 8 -13.07 -8.00 -6.35
C PRO A 8 -12.48 -7.06 -5.30
N ALA A 9 -11.39 -6.38 -5.64
CA ALA A 9 -10.81 -5.37 -4.78
C ALA A 9 -11.71 -4.14 -4.75
N PRO A 10 -11.93 -3.53 -3.56
CA PRO A 10 -12.65 -2.25 -3.51
C PRO A 10 -11.89 -1.19 -4.31
N ASP A 11 -12.62 -0.41 -5.10
CA ASP A 11 -12.01 0.70 -5.82
C ASP A 11 -11.81 1.89 -4.88
N PHE A 12 -10.88 2.75 -5.22
CA PHE A 12 -10.66 4.00 -4.52
C PHE A 12 -10.08 5.03 -5.48
N THR A 13 -10.22 6.29 -5.13
CA THR A 13 -9.59 7.41 -5.84
C THR A 13 -8.94 8.31 -4.80
N LEU A 14 -7.62 8.43 -4.84
CA LEU A 14 -6.84 9.19 -3.89
C LEU A 14 -5.89 10.13 -4.63
N TYR A 15 -5.49 11.22 -3.97
CA TYR A 15 -4.43 12.07 -4.51
C TYR A 15 -3.07 11.46 -4.20
N ASP A 16 -2.17 11.49 -5.18
CA ASP A 16 -0.78 11.10 -4.95
C ASP A 16 0.04 12.29 -4.42
N SER A 17 1.31 12.04 -4.13
CA SER A 17 2.20 13.09 -3.61
C SER A 17 2.53 14.16 -4.65
N GLU A 18 2.16 13.96 -5.91
CA GLU A 18 2.36 14.92 -7.00
C GLU A 18 1.06 15.64 -7.37
N LYS A 19 0.03 15.53 -6.52
CA LYS A 19 -1.27 16.21 -6.63
C LYS A 19 -2.15 15.70 -7.77
N ASN A 20 -1.91 14.48 -8.24
CA ASN A 20 -2.74 13.83 -9.27
C ASN A 20 -3.72 12.87 -8.62
N LYS A 21 -4.93 12.78 -9.17
CA LYS A 21 -5.88 11.75 -8.74
C LYS A 21 -5.50 10.40 -9.34
N VAL A 22 -5.48 9.38 -8.48
CA VAL A 22 -5.14 8.01 -8.86
C VAL A 22 -6.27 7.08 -8.41
N SER A 23 -6.83 6.32 -9.34
CA SER A 23 -7.86 5.32 -9.05
C SER A 23 -7.30 3.94 -9.25
N LEU A 24 -7.64 2.99 -8.36
CA LEU A 24 -7.21 1.60 -8.49
C LEU A 24 -7.69 1.03 -9.83
N SER A 25 -8.93 1.32 -10.22
CA SER A 25 -9.52 0.82 -11.46
C SER A 25 -8.78 1.28 -12.72
N SER A 26 -7.97 2.34 -12.66
CA SER A 26 -7.21 2.80 -13.82
C SER A 26 -6.04 1.88 -14.18
N PHE A 27 -5.70 0.92 -13.30
CA PHE A 27 -4.62 -0.04 -13.53
C PHE A 27 -5.11 -1.39 -14.06
N ARG A 28 -6.38 -1.49 -14.47
CA ARG A 28 -6.90 -2.73 -15.06
C ARG A 28 -6.03 -3.17 -16.24
N GLY A 29 -5.77 -4.47 -16.32
CA GLY A 29 -4.89 -5.06 -17.33
C GLY A 29 -3.49 -5.35 -16.82
N THR A 30 -3.10 -4.81 -15.66
CA THR A 30 -1.81 -5.08 -15.02
C THR A 30 -1.98 -5.33 -13.52
N PRO A 31 -1.11 -6.12 -12.90
CA PRO A 31 -1.17 -6.33 -11.45
C PRO A 31 -0.79 -5.06 -10.68
N VAL A 32 -1.38 -4.91 -9.49
CA VAL A 32 -1.07 -3.80 -8.58
C VAL A 32 -0.71 -4.37 -7.21
N VAL A 33 0.40 -3.92 -6.65
CA VAL A 33 0.78 -4.21 -5.26
C VAL A 33 0.41 -2.99 -4.43
N ILE A 34 -0.46 -3.18 -3.45
CA ILE A 34 -0.89 -2.10 -2.55
C ILE A 34 -0.25 -2.33 -1.20
N LEU A 35 0.51 -1.33 -0.72
CA LEU A 35 1.18 -1.38 0.57
C LEU A 35 0.61 -0.27 1.45
N PHE A 36 -0.22 -0.66 2.43
CA PHE A 36 -0.68 0.26 3.47
C PHE A 36 0.37 0.33 4.57
N PHE A 37 0.66 1.50 5.07
CA PHE A 37 1.59 1.70 6.19
C PHE A 37 1.07 2.77 7.14
N PRO A 38 1.42 2.67 8.46
CA PRO A 38 0.84 3.57 9.46
C PRO A 38 1.22 5.03 9.30
N ALA A 39 2.49 5.34 9.11
CA ALA A 39 2.94 6.73 9.07
C ALA A 39 4.29 6.89 8.39
N ALA A 40 4.41 7.91 7.55
CA ALA A 40 5.69 8.31 6.95
C ALA A 40 6.68 8.75 8.05
N PHE A 41 7.97 8.67 7.74
CA PHE A 41 9.08 9.07 8.63
C PHE A 41 9.25 8.20 9.88
N THR A 42 8.54 7.09 9.99
CA THR A 42 8.76 6.13 11.07
C THR A 42 9.73 5.04 10.62
N GLY A 43 10.46 4.42 11.58
CA GLY A 43 11.55 3.51 11.26
C GLY A 43 11.15 2.29 10.45
N VAL A 44 10.09 1.58 10.86
CA VAL A 44 9.65 0.36 10.18
C VAL A 44 9.03 0.67 8.82
N CYS A 45 8.23 1.74 8.72
CA CYS A 45 7.65 2.15 7.45
C CYS A 45 8.73 2.55 6.44
N THR A 46 9.75 3.30 6.89
CA THR A 46 10.88 3.67 6.05
C THR A 46 11.61 2.42 5.55
N LYS A 47 11.87 1.46 6.44
CA LYS A 47 12.52 0.20 6.08
C LYS A 47 11.71 -0.59 5.06
N GLU A 48 10.39 -0.68 5.24
CA GLU A 48 9.50 -1.36 4.31
C GLU A 48 9.57 -0.77 2.91
N LEU A 49 9.35 0.54 2.80
CA LEU A 49 9.27 1.20 1.51
C LEU A 49 10.63 1.28 0.82
N CYS A 50 11.71 1.45 1.57
CA CYS A 50 13.06 1.42 1.00
C CYS A 50 13.43 0.03 0.50
N SER A 51 12.97 -1.03 1.14
CA SER A 51 13.15 -2.40 0.65
C SER A 51 12.48 -2.58 -0.71
N VAL A 52 11.26 -2.08 -0.89
CA VAL A 52 10.56 -2.13 -2.17
C VAL A 52 11.27 -1.28 -3.22
N ARG A 53 11.72 -0.07 -2.84
CA ARG A 53 12.49 0.80 -3.73
C ARG A 53 13.71 0.07 -4.28
N ASP A 54 14.48 -0.59 -3.41
CA ASP A 54 15.72 -1.26 -3.79
C ASP A 54 15.47 -2.51 -4.64
N ASN A 55 14.28 -3.07 -4.60
CA ASN A 55 13.89 -4.27 -5.34
C ASN A 55 12.83 -4.00 -6.41
N LEU A 56 12.63 -2.74 -6.80
CA LEU A 56 11.54 -2.39 -7.73
C LEU A 56 11.64 -3.11 -9.07
N ALA A 57 12.85 -3.44 -9.51
CA ALA A 57 13.05 -4.18 -10.76
C ALA A 57 12.34 -5.54 -10.75
N VAL A 58 12.24 -6.20 -9.59
CA VAL A 58 11.52 -7.47 -9.46
C VAL A 58 10.02 -7.28 -9.72
N TYR A 59 9.45 -6.20 -9.17
CA TYR A 59 8.03 -5.88 -9.39
C TYR A 59 7.79 -5.47 -10.84
N ASN A 60 8.68 -4.67 -11.42
CA ASN A 60 8.58 -4.23 -12.81
C ASN A 60 8.67 -5.40 -13.78
N SER A 61 9.45 -6.44 -13.47
CA SER A 61 9.58 -7.61 -14.33
C SER A 61 8.25 -8.38 -14.47
N SER A 62 7.37 -8.25 -13.48
CA SER A 62 6.01 -8.79 -13.52
C SER A 62 5.00 -7.78 -14.04
N LYS A 63 5.45 -6.63 -14.52
CA LYS A 63 4.61 -5.51 -14.98
C LYS A 63 3.67 -4.98 -13.90
N ALA A 64 4.05 -5.16 -12.64
CA ALA A 64 3.25 -4.72 -11.50
C ALA A 64 3.50 -3.25 -11.19
N THR A 65 2.43 -2.54 -10.85
CA THR A 65 2.51 -1.19 -10.27
C THR A 65 2.49 -1.32 -8.76
N VAL A 66 3.39 -0.63 -8.07
CA VAL A 66 3.41 -0.58 -6.60
C VAL A 66 2.84 0.75 -6.14
N LEU A 67 1.89 0.70 -5.21
CA LEU A 67 1.28 1.89 -4.61
C LEU A 67 1.50 1.83 -3.10
N GLY A 68 2.12 2.86 -2.52
CA GLY A 68 2.21 3.01 -1.07
C GLY A 68 1.10 3.93 -0.58
N ILE A 69 0.37 3.54 0.46
CA ILE A 69 -0.79 4.28 0.94
C ILE A 69 -0.71 4.47 2.45
N SER A 70 -0.86 5.70 2.92
CA SER A 70 -1.02 6.00 4.34
C SER A 70 -2.04 7.10 4.53
N VAL A 71 -2.41 7.33 5.81
CA VAL A 71 -3.33 8.43 6.16
C VAL A 71 -2.62 9.79 6.29
N ASP A 72 -1.32 9.84 6.02
CA ASP A 72 -0.59 11.10 5.99
C ASP A 72 -1.11 12.01 4.88
N SER A 73 -0.94 13.33 5.04
CA SER A 73 -1.27 14.25 3.97
C SER A 73 -0.36 14.02 2.76
N LEU A 74 -0.85 14.40 1.58
CA LEU A 74 -0.05 14.28 0.36
C LEU A 74 1.24 15.10 0.43
N PHE A 75 1.21 16.19 1.19
CA PHE A 75 2.40 17.04 1.36
C PHE A 75 3.48 16.35 2.19
N THR A 76 3.08 15.65 3.26
CA THR A 76 4.00 14.84 4.06
C THR A 76 4.58 13.71 3.22
N LEU A 77 3.74 13.05 2.41
CA LEU A 77 4.19 11.97 1.54
C LEU A 77 5.15 12.46 0.45
N ALA A 78 4.95 13.66 -0.07
CA ALA A 78 5.85 14.25 -1.05
C ALA A 78 7.26 14.41 -0.48
N LYS A 79 7.37 14.92 0.75
CA LYS A 79 8.66 15.10 1.41
C LYS A 79 9.31 13.76 1.74
N PHE A 80 8.52 12.80 2.20
CA PHE A 80 8.99 11.46 2.51
C PHE A 80 9.54 10.76 1.26
N LYS A 81 8.80 10.83 0.16
CA LYS A 81 9.22 10.26 -1.11
C LYS A 81 10.53 10.88 -1.60
N GLU A 82 10.67 12.19 -1.49
CA GLU A 82 11.87 12.92 -1.87
C GLU A 82 13.08 12.50 -1.02
N GLU A 83 12.94 12.51 0.30
CA GLU A 83 14.04 12.18 1.20
C GLU A 83 14.52 10.74 1.06
N GLN A 84 13.59 9.79 0.87
CA GLN A 84 13.92 8.38 0.74
C GLN A 84 14.16 7.96 -0.70
N GLN A 85 14.04 8.87 -1.66
CA GLN A 85 14.20 8.59 -3.10
C GLN A 85 13.34 7.41 -3.53
N LEU A 86 12.09 7.40 -3.08
CA LEU A 86 11.15 6.36 -3.45
C LEU A 86 10.76 6.51 -4.93
N ASN A 87 10.78 5.39 -5.64
CA ASN A 87 10.59 5.35 -7.10
C ASN A 87 9.25 4.73 -7.50
N PHE A 88 8.26 4.83 -6.62
CA PHE A 88 6.88 4.41 -6.87
C PHE A 88 5.92 5.40 -6.22
N PRO A 89 4.66 5.46 -6.70
CA PRO A 89 3.69 6.44 -6.19
C PRO A 89 3.33 6.22 -4.72
N LEU A 90 3.17 7.33 -3.99
CA LEU A 90 2.60 7.34 -2.65
C LEU A 90 1.26 8.06 -2.71
N LEU A 91 0.21 7.45 -2.17
CA LEU A 91 -1.14 7.98 -2.19
C LEU A 91 -1.57 8.38 -0.79
N SER A 92 -2.27 9.49 -0.69
CA SER A 92 -2.77 10.00 0.59
C SER A 92 -4.19 9.50 0.83
N ASP A 93 -4.35 8.68 1.86
CA ASP A 93 -5.66 8.24 2.35
C ASP A 93 -6.08 9.08 3.57
N TYR A 94 -5.88 10.39 3.48
CA TYR A 94 -6.11 11.32 4.58
C TYR A 94 -7.52 11.18 5.15
N ASN A 95 -8.51 10.91 4.32
CA ASN A 95 -9.90 10.73 4.73
C ASN A 95 -10.27 9.28 5.04
N ARG A 96 -9.32 8.36 5.07
CA ARG A 96 -9.47 6.95 5.43
C ARG A 96 -10.43 6.15 4.56
N GLU A 97 -10.61 6.56 3.32
CA GLU A 97 -11.52 5.87 2.39
C GLU A 97 -11.00 4.49 2.00
N ALA A 98 -9.75 4.41 1.53
CA ALA A 98 -9.17 3.15 1.10
C ALA A 98 -8.89 2.22 2.29
N SER A 99 -8.35 2.75 3.38
CA SER A 99 -8.08 1.96 4.58
C SER A 99 -9.35 1.36 5.16
N SER A 100 -10.46 2.10 5.14
CA SER A 100 -11.75 1.58 5.58
C SER A 100 -12.27 0.50 4.63
N ALA A 101 -12.18 0.73 3.32
CA ALA A 101 -12.68 -0.22 2.33
C ALA A 101 -11.91 -1.54 2.37
N PHE A 102 -10.61 -1.50 2.64
CA PHE A 102 -9.77 -2.70 2.76
C PHE A 102 -9.73 -3.27 4.18
N ASP A 103 -10.47 -2.67 5.11
CA ASP A 103 -10.57 -3.13 6.51
C ASP A 103 -9.21 -3.21 7.20
N VAL A 104 -8.39 -2.18 7.05
CA VAL A 104 -7.04 -2.13 7.61
C VAL A 104 -6.81 -0.93 8.53
N LEU A 105 -7.88 -0.40 9.15
CA LEU A 105 -7.75 0.69 10.11
C LEU A 105 -7.61 0.18 11.53
N TYR A 106 -6.69 0.78 12.29
CA TYR A 106 -6.72 0.69 13.74
C TYR A 106 -7.84 1.57 14.29
N ASP A 107 -8.52 1.11 15.32
CA ASP A 107 -9.32 2.02 16.13
C ASP A 107 -8.41 2.98 16.88
N VAL A 108 -7.40 2.43 17.56
CA VAL A 108 -6.34 3.21 18.21
C VAL A 108 -5.01 2.52 17.93
N PHE A 109 -4.06 3.27 17.38
CA PHE A 109 -2.71 2.77 17.15
C PHE A 109 -2.05 2.41 18.49
N PRO A 110 -1.25 1.32 18.57
CA PRO A 110 -0.69 0.84 19.84
C PRO A 110 0.24 1.82 20.57
N ALA A 111 0.59 2.93 19.96
CA ALA A 111 1.46 3.95 20.55
C ALA A 111 0.88 5.34 20.29
N PHE A 112 1.16 6.27 21.21
CA PHE A 112 0.84 7.71 21.07
C PHE A 112 -0.66 8.03 20.95
N GLU A 113 -1.54 7.08 21.21
CA GLU A 113 -3.00 7.27 21.17
C GLU A 113 -3.52 7.81 19.83
N MET A 114 -2.81 7.55 18.74
CA MET A 114 -3.25 7.98 17.41
C MET A 114 -4.43 7.13 16.95
N GLN A 115 -5.52 7.80 16.58
CA GLN A 115 -6.75 7.12 16.19
C GLN A 115 -6.84 6.98 14.67
N ARG A 116 -7.38 5.83 14.23
CA ARG A 116 -7.72 5.58 12.83
C ARG A 116 -6.54 5.71 11.87
N VAL A 117 -5.39 5.21 12.32
CA VAL A 117 -4.21 5.07 11.46
C VAL A 117 -4.29 3.73 10.75
N SER A 118 -3.73 3.63 9.55
CA SER A 118 -3.72 2.38 8.82
C SER A 118 -2.84 1.34 9.50
N LYS A 119 -3.28 0.09 9.51
CA LYS A 119 -2.42 -1.05 9.81
C LYS A 119 -1.43 -1.23 8.66
N ARG A 120 -0.31 -1.89 8.94
CA ARG A 120 0.59 -2.32 7.88
C ARG A 120 -0.02 -3.53 7.20
N ALA A 121 -0.28 -3.42 5.89
CA ALA A 121 -0.95 -4.46 5.13
C ALA A 121 -0.48 -4.45 3.69
N ALA A 122 -0.53 -5.61 3.05
CA ALA A 122 -0.14 -5.76 1.65
C ALA A 122 -1.20 -6.53 0.89
N PHE A 123 -1.53 -6.06 -0.30
CA PHE A 123 -2.49 -6.71 -1.19
C PHE A 123 -1.91 -6.78 -2.59
N VAL A 124 -2.20 -7.84 -3.31
CA VAL A 124 -1.93 -7.93 -4.75
C VAL A 124 -3.26 -8.05 -5.45
N VAL A 125 -3.50 -7.16 -6.41
CA VAL A 125 -4.71 -7.12 -7.23
C VAL A 125 -4.29 -7.47 -8.66
N ASP A 126 -4.99 -8.44 -9.28
CA ASP A 126 -4.65 -8.83 -10.64
C ASP A 126 -5.22 -7.85 -11.69
N GLY A 127 -4.91 -8.11 -12.96
CA GLY A 127 -5.38 -7.25 -14.05
C GLY A 127 -6.90 -7.22 -14.22
N ALA A 128 -7.62 -8.23 -13.72
CA ALA A 128 -9.07 -8.25 -13.73
C ALA A 128 -9.69 -7.50 -12.53
N GLY A 129 -8.84 -7.07 -11.58
CA GLY A 129 -9.30 -6.34 -10.40
C GLY A 129 -9.64 -7.21 -9.20
N ASN A 130 -9.23 -8.46 -9.20
CA ASN A 130 -9.48 -9.38 -8.11
C ASN A 130 -8.27 -9.52 -7.20
N ILE A 131 -8.52 -9.72 -5.90
CA ILE A 131 -7.46 -9.86 -4.91
C ILE A 131 -6.80 -11.24 -5.05
N GLN A 132 -5.48 -11.26 -5.22
CA GLN A 132 -4.68 -12.48 -5.33
C GLN A 132 -3.85 -12.76 -4.08
N TYR A 133 -3.62 -11.74 -3.26
CA TYR A 133 -2.85 -11.84 -2.03
C TYR A 133 -3.37 -10.80 -1.04
N ALA A 134 -3.46 -11.21 0.22
CA ALA A 134 -3.91 -10.30 1.29
C ALA A 134 -3.18 -10.66 2.57
N GLU A 135 -2.50 -9.68 3.16
CA GLU A 135 -1.81 -9.84 4.43
C GLU A 135 -1.97 -8.58 5.26
N THR A 136 -2.41 -8.73 6.51
CA THR A 136 -2.43 -7.62 7.47
C THR A 136 -1.50 -7.99 8.61
N CYS A 137 -0.49 -7.17 8.88
CA CYS A 137 0.47 -7.44 9.93
C CYS A 137 -0.18 -7.30 11.31
N ALA A 138 0.16 -8.22 12.21
CA ALA A 138 -0.43 -8.26 13.55
C ALA A 138 0.01 -7.08 14.41
N THR A 139 1.24 -6.57 14.22
CA THR A 139 1.80 -5.44 14.96
C THR A 139 2.47 -4.45 14.02
N PRO A 140 2.60 -3.17 14.45
CA PRO A 140 3.27 -2.17 13.60
C PRO A 140 4.76 -2.46 13.33
N GLY A 141 5.39 -3.29 14.16
CA GLY A 141 6.80 -3.67 13.98
C GLY A 141 7.01 -4.77 12.94
N ASP A 142 5.96 -5.46 12.51
CA ASP A 142 6.06 -6.51 11.53
C ASP A 142 6.16 -5.94 10.12
N LEU A 143 6.90 -6.64 9.25
CA LEU A 143 6.97 -6.31 7.82
C LEU A 143 6.13 -7.32 7.03
N PRO A 144 5.60 -6.92 5.85
CA PRO A 144 4.96 -7.87 4.96
C PRO A 144 5.95 -8.95 4.49
N ASP A 145 5.40 -10.08 4.08
CA ASP A 145 6.18 -11.16 3.46
C ASP A 145 6.40 -10.82 1.98
N PHE A 146 7.48 -10.10 1.71
CA PHE A 146 7.80 -9.67 0.34
C PHE A 146 8.05 -10.84 -0.60
N ALA A 147 8.60 -11.95 -0.10
CA ALA A 147 8.82 -13.13 -0.92
C ALA A 147 7.49 -13.74 -1.39
N ALA A 148 6.49 -13.78 -0.52
CA ALA A 148 5.16 -14.25 -0.88
C ALA A 148 4.47 -13.33 -1.89
N ILE A 149 4.64 -12.02 -1.74
CA ILE A 149 4.11 -11.03 -2.69
C ILE A 149 4.74 -11.26 -4.07
N GLN A 150 6.05 -11.38 -4.13
CA GLN A 150 6.77 -11.59 -5.38
C GLN A 150 6.40 -12.93 -6.03
N ALA A 151 6.23 -13.99 -5.22
CA ALA A 151 5.80 -15.29 -5.72
C ALA A 151 4.38 -15.22 -6.32
N THR A 152 3.49 -14.47 -5.71
CA THR A 152 2.13 -14.26 -6.22
C THR A 152 2.17 -13.56 -7.58
N LEU A 153 3.01 -12.54 -7.72
CA LEU A 153 3.17 -11.83 -8.99
C LEU A 153 3.76 -12.73 -10.08
N ALA A 154 4.71 -13.59 -9.73
CA ALA A 154 5.37 -14.48 -10.68
C ALA A 154 4.41 -15.55 -11.23
N SER A 155 3.39 -15.93 -10.47
CA SER A 155 2.42 -16.95 -10.87
C SER A 155 1.17 -16.39 -11.56
N SER A 156 1.07 -15.08 -11.69
CA SER A 156 -0.12 -14.42 -12.28
C SER A 156 0.01 -14.18 -13.77
#